data_2c4d28cc05c3c5d9f0d1212736a66c48
#
_entry.id   2c4d28cc05c3c5d9f0d1212736a66c48
#
_cell.length_a   1.000
_cell.length_b   1.000
_cell.length_c   1.000
_cell.angle_alpha   90.00
_cell.angle_beta   90.00
_cell.angle_gamma   90.00
#
_symmetry.space_group_name_H-M   'P 1'
#
loop_
_entity.id
_entity.type
_entity.pdbx_description
1 polymer ?
#
loop_
_entity_poly.entity_id
_entity_poly.type
_entity_poly.pdbx_seq_one_letter_code
_entity_poly.pdbx_strand_id
1 'polypeptide(L)'
;MKISYLVTCKNETLELLELIEKLKTHIDFNAPNDEVVILDDFSDNEGTKKILEKAKNYGFNIIQHALNKNFSEHKNYGSKRCVGDYIVQLDADEYLWPELLHNMQELIMSNPKVELYRVPRVNIVRGATSQDAAMWGWHLSTLPEYFGNEPIVNWNHGDYQSRIYKNSLKIQWQKPLHETVMGAEYVTMLPKEVEWSIIHDKTIDRQRAQNLFYNQNWSKQANMGQG
;
A
#
# COMPACT_ATOMS: atom_id res chain seq x y z
N MET A 1 16.67 -14.59 -4.60
CA MET A 1 16.16 -13.39 -3.93
C MET A 1 14.82 -13.73 -3.30
N LYS A 2 14.51 -13.21 -2.13
CA LYS A 2 13.23 -13.36 -1.44
C LYS A 2 12.59 -11.99 -1.25
N ILE A 3 11.27 -11.88 -1.44
CA ILE A 3 10.51 -10.66 -1.21
C ILE A 3 9.56 -10.88 -0.02
N SER A 4 9.44 -9.87 0.84
CA SER A 4 8.43 -9.81 1.90
C SER A 4 7.33 -8.83 1.49
N TYR A 5 6.10 -9.32 1.38
CA TYR A 5 4.92 -8.46 1.22
C TYR A 5 4.42 -8.09 2.62
N LEU A 6 4.64 -6.84 3.03
CA LEU A 6 4.18 -6.30 4.31
C LEU A 6 2.84 -5.60 4.11
N VAL A 7 1.78 -6.18 4.66
CA VAL A 7 0.42 -5.64 4.59
C VAL A 7 0.04 -5.03 5.93
N THR A 8 -0.39 -3.75 5.94
CA THR A 8 -0.94 -3.10 7.15
C THR A 8 -2.46 -3.10 7.10
N CYS A 9 -3.12 -3.47 8.20
CA CYS A 9 -4.59 -3.50 8.26
C CYS A 9 -5.16 -3.06 9.61
N LYS A 10 -6.41 -2.54 9.54
CA LYS A 10 -7.27 -2.20 10.68
C LYS A 10 -8.73 -2.29 10.27
N ASN A 11 -9.37 -3.39 10.60
CA ASN A 11 -10.81 -3.60 10.36
C ASN A 11 -11.25 -3.64 8.87
N GLU A 12 -10.33 -3.73 7.89
CA GLU A 12 -10.67 -4.00 6.49
C GLU A 12 -11.19 -5.44 6.35
N THR A 13 -12.15 -5.63 5.47
CA THR A 13 -12.77 -6.93 5.20
C THR A 13 -12.60 -7.34 3.74
N LEU A 14 -13.44 -6.87 2.85
CA LEU A 14 -13.41 -7.30 1.44
C LEU A 14 -12.08 -6.95 0.77
N GLU A 15 -11.56 -5.77 1.02
CA GLU A 15 -10.29 -5.31 0.46
C GLU A 15 -9.12 -6.19 0.94
N LEU A 16 -9.05 -6.45 2.25
CA LEU A 16 -8.02 -7.34 2.80
C LEU A 16 -8.17 -8.77 2.26
N LEU A 17 -9.40 -9.28 2.14
CA LEU A 17 -9.64 -10.61 1.57
C LEU A 17 -9.14 -10.68 0.12
N GLU A 18 -9.49 -9.70 -0.70
CA GLU A 18 -9.04 -9.64 -2.10
C GLU A 18 -7.51 -9.60 -2.21
N LEU A 19 -6.86 -8.77 -1.39
CA LEU A 19 -5.40 -8.66 -1.37
C LEU A 19 -4.72 -9.99 -0.99
N ILE A 20 -5.17 -10.65 0.09
CA ILE A 20 -4.55 -11.91 0.52
C ILE A 20 -4.75 -13.05 -0.48
N GLU A 21 -5.88 -13.09 -1.22
CA GLU A 21 -6.11 -14.07 -2.28
C GLU A 21 -5.14 -13.84 -3.46
N LYS A 22 -4.97 -12.59 -3.89
CA LYS A 22 -4.01 -12.23 -4.95
C LYS A 22 -2.58 -12.62 -4.55
N LEU A 23 -2.16 -12.29 -3.32
CA LEU A 23 -0.83 -12.63 -2.82
C LEU A 23 -0.64 -14.14 -2.67
N LYS A 24 -1.66 -14.87 -2.19
CA LYS A 24 -1.61 -16.33 -2.09
C LYS A 24 -1.42 -16.97 -3.46
N THR A 25 -2.21 -16.55 -4.44
CA THR A 25 -2.10 -17.05 -5.82
C THR A 25 -0.70 -16.77 -6.39
N HIS A 26 -0.18 -15.55 -6.19
CA HIS A 26 1.15 -15.20 -6.66
C HIS A 26 2.24 -16.07 -6.03
N ILE A 27 2.20 -16.26 -4.71
CA ILE A 27 3.20 -17.07 -3.99
C ILE A 27 3.14 -18.52 -4.46
N ASP A 28 1.96 -19.12 -4.57
CA ASP A 28 1.82 -20.52 -4.96
C ASP A 28 2.36 -20.82 -6.36
N PHE A 29 2.16 -19.92 -7.31
CA PHE A 29 2.44 -20.20 -8.71
C PHE A 29 3.70 -19.51 -9.25
N ASN A 30 4.12 -18.38 -8.68
CA ASN A 30 5.19 -17.56 -9.27
C ASN A 30 6.37 -17.32 -8.33
N ALA A 31 6.15 -17.30 -7.02
CA ALA A 31 7.17 -16.86 -6.05
C ALA A 31 7.13 -17.67 -4.74
N PRO A 32 7.34 -19.01 -4.77
CA PRO A 32 7.13 -19.88 -3.61
C PRO A 32 8.08 -19.62 -2.43
N ASN A 33 9.15 -18.85 -2.63
CA ASN A 33 10.09 -18.48 -1.58
C ASN A 33 9.75 -17.14 -0.90
N ASP A 34 8.83 -16.38 -1.45
CA ASP A 34 8.41 -15.09 -0.90
C ASP A 34 7.53 -15.29 0.35
N GLU A 35 7.34 -14.25 1.11
CA GLU A 35 6.50 -14.30 2.31
C GLU A 35 5.50 -13.16 2.36
N VAL A 36 4.40 -13.38 3.08
CA VAL A 36 3.46 -12.33 3.46
C VAL A 36 3.49 -12.14 4.97
N VAL A 37 3.67 -10.91 5.40
CA VAL A 37 3.58 -10.47 6.80
C VAL A 37 2.41 -9.50 6.89
N ILE A 38 1.40 -9.83 7.69
CA ILE A 38 0.25 -8.94 7.92
C ILE A 38 0.42 -8.31 9.30
N LEU A 39 0.49 -6.99 9.32
CA LEU A 39 0.60 -6.17 10.51
C LEU A 39 -0.78 -5.61 10.86
N ASP A 40 -1.42 -6.22 11.85
CA ASP A 40 -2.75 -5.89 12.33
C ASP A 40 -2.69 -4.88 13.49
N ASP A 41 -3.34 -3.74 13.33
CA ASP A 41 -3.54 -2.75 14.40
C ASP A 41 -4.69 -3.15 15.33
N PHE A 42 -4.64 -4.36 15.89
CA PHE A 42 -5.66 -4.90 16.79
C PHE A 42 -7.08 -4.76 16.25
N SER A 43 -7.34 -5.33 15.09
CA SER A 43 -8.69 -5.37 14.51
C SER A 43 -9.66 -6.07 15.45
N ASP A 44 -10.81 -5.45 15.67
CA ASP A 44 -11.86 -5.92 16.59
C ASP A 44 -13.12 -6.43 15.87
N ASN A 45 -13.24 -6.16 14.59
CA ASN A 45 -14.35 -6.61 13.75
C ASN A 45 -14.20 -8.11 13.41
N GLU A 46 -15.28 -8.86 13.58
CA GLU A 46 -15.31 -10.31 13.38
C GLU A 46 -15.01 -10.74 11.94
N GLY A 47 -15.37 -9.92 10.95
CA GLY A 47 -15.06 -10.17 9.54
C GLY A 47 -13.55 -10.20 9.31
N THR A 48 -12.84 -9.18 9.78
CA THR A 48 -11.38 -9.08 9.67
C THR A 48 -10.68 -10.22 10.42
N LYS A 49 -11.13 -10.56 11.63
CA LYS A 49 -10.57 -11.68 12.40
C LYS A 49 -10.65 -13.00 11.63
N LYS A 50 -11.79 -13.29 10.98
CA LYS A 50 -11.94 -14.49 10.13
C LYS A 50 -10.98 -14.48 8.94
N ILE A 51 -10.75 -13.31 8.33
CA ILE A 51 -9.81 -13.18 7.21
C ILE A 51 -8.37 -13.37 7.69
N LEU A 52 -8.00 -12.83 8.84
CA LEU A 52 -6.67 -13.06 9.44
C LEU A 52 -6.44 -14.54 9.78
N GLU A 53 -7.44 -15.25 10.29
CA GLU A 53 -7.35 -16.70 10.49
C GLU A 53 -7.20 -17.47 9.16
N LYS A 54 -7.91 -17.04 8.11
CA LYS A 54 -7.71 -17.59 6.76
C LYS A 54 -6.29 -17.34 6.25
N ALA A 55 -5.76 -16.14 6.44
CA ALA A 55 -4.39 -15.80 6.07
C ALA A 55 -3.35 -16.67 6.81
N LYS A 56 -3.56 -16.96 8.09
CA LYS A 56 -2.72 -17.92 8.83
C LYS A 56 -2.75 -19.32 8.20
N ASN A 57 -3.93 -19.79 7.76
CA ASN A 57 -4.06 -21.10 7.09
C ASN A 57 -3.35 -21.10 5.72
N TYR A 58 -3.12 -19.95 5.11
CA TYR A 58 -2.28 -19.81 3.91
C TYR A 58 -0.77 -19.82 4.21
N GLY A 59 -0.39 -19.85 5.49
CA GLY A 59 1.00 -19.78 5.93
C GLY A 59 1.54 -18.36 6.07
N PHE A 60 0.67 -17.33 6.03
CA PHE A 60 1.07 -15.95 6.23
C PHE A 60 1.37 -15.65 7.70
N ASN A 61 2.36 -14.81 7.93
CA ASN A 61 2.74 -14.39 9.28
C ASN A 61 1.86 -13.22 9.73
N ILE A 62 1.06 -13.43 10.78
CA ILE A 62 0.19 -12.39 11.35
C ILE A 62 0.85 -11.87 12.63
N ILE A 63 1.10 -10.57 12.67
CA ILE A 63 1.66 -9.88 13.83
C ILE A 63 0.75 -8.72 14.25
N GLN A 64 0.73 -8.41 15.54
CA GLN A 64 -0.06 -7.30 16.06
C GLN A 64 0.83 -6.20 16.60
N HIS A 65 0.48 -4.96 16.29
CA HIS A 65 1.13 -3.77 16.81
C HIS A 65 0.18 -2.58 16.75
N ALA A 66 0.04 -1.85 17.83
CA ALA A 66 -0.81 -0.67 17.87
C ALA A 66 -0.22 0.47 17.03
N LEU A 67 -1.06 1.11 16.22
CA LEU A 67 -0.65 2.24 15.38
C LEU A 67 -0.18 3.44 16.23
N ASN A 68 -0.82 3.69 17.38
CA ASN A 68 -0.48 4.78 18.31
C ASN A 68 -0.32 6.15 17.61
N LYS A 69 -1.10 6.42 16.57
CA LYS A 69 -1.02 7.63 15.74
C LYS A 69 0.35 7.86 15.08
N ASN A 70 1.12 6.81 14.84
CA ASN A 70 2.44 6.88 14.23
C ASN A 70 2.60 5.79 13.16
N PHE A 71 2.25 6.14 11.92
CA PHE A 71 2.33 5.22 10.78
C PHE A 71 3.75 4.75 10.49
N SER A 72 4.76 5.64 10.62
CA SER A 72 6.15 5.25 10.36
C SER A 72 6.67 4.23 11.37
N GLU A 73 6.38 4.40 12.66
CA GLU A 73 6.75 3.44 13.70
C GLU A 73 6.06 2.09 13.48
N HIS A 74 4.76 2.14 13.16
CA HIS A 74 3.96 0.96 12.85
C HIS A 74 4.56 0.18 11.65
N LYS A 75 4.80 0.84 10.52
CA LYS A 75 5.41 0.22 9.34
C LYS A 75 6.84 -0.28 9.60
N ASN A 76 7.66 0.46 10.36
CA ASN A 76 9.00 0.03 10.77
C ASN A 76 8.96 -1.20 11.70
N TYR A 77 7.96 -1.30 12.56
CA TYR A 77 7.76 -2.49 13.39
C TYR A 77 7.50 -3.73 12.53
N GLY A 78 6.66 -3.62 11.49
CA GLY A 78 6.42 -4.67 10.52
C GLY A 78 7.66 -5.01 9.71
N SER A 79 8.35 -4.00 9.17
CA SER A 79 9.57 -4.18 8.36
C SER A 79 10.65 -4.99 9.07
N LYS A 80 10.84 -4.78 10.38
CA LYS A 80 11.81 -5.53 11.21
C LYS A 80 11.48 -7.02 11.35
N ARG A 81 10.30 -7.46 10.93
CA ARG A 81 9.84 -8.85 10.97
C ARG A 81 9.81 -9.52 9.61
N CYS A 82 10.08 -8.75 8.59
CA CYS A 82 10.29 -9.23 7.24
C CYS A 82 11.70 -9.82 7.11
N VAL A 83 11.82 -10.96 6.45
CA VAL A 83 13.10 -11.66 6.23
C VAL A 83 13.52 -11.70 4.76
N GLY A 84 12.74 -11.11 3.85
CA GLY A 84 13.08 -10.95 2.44
C GLY A 84 14.21 -9.94 2.22
N ASP A 85 14.87 -10.02 1.07
CA ASP A 85 15.90 -9.07 0.63
C ASP A 85 15.30 -7.69 0.33
N TYR A 86 14.05 -7.68 -0.13
CA TYR A 86 13.24 -6.49 -0.37
C TYR A 86 11.90 -6.60 0.32
N ILE A 87 11.33 -5.46 0.67
CA ILE A 87 9.99 -5.32 1.24
C ILE A 87 9.10 -4.59 0.24
N VAL A 88 7.93 -5.15 -0.02
CA VAL A 88 6.81 -4.51 -0.71
C VAL A 88 5.76 -4.18 0.33
N GLN A 89 5.61 -2.90 0.68
CA GLN A 89 4.61 -2.46 1.65
C GLN A 89 3.31 -2.09 0.95
N LEU A 90 2.20 -2.65 1.42
CA LEU A 90 0.84 -2.39 0.93
C LEU A 90 -0.07 -2.05 2.11
N ASP A 91 -0.98 -1.12 1.90
CA ASP A 91 -2.12 -0.93 2.79
C ASP A 91 -3.23 -1.92 2.38
N ALA A 92 -4.09 -2.35 3.29
CA ALA A 92 -5.06 -3.42 3.03
C ALA A 92 -6.06 -3.13 1.88
N ASP A 93 -6.20 -1.86 1.49
CA ASP A 93 -7.02 -1.40 0.37
C ASP A 93 -6.20 -1.09 -0.90
N GLU A 94 -4.97 -1.59 -0.97
CA GLU A 94 -4.08 -1.48 -2.11
C GLU A 94 -3.74 -2.87 -2.66
N TYR A 95 -3.54 -2.96 -3.98
CA TYR A 95 -2.93 -4.14 -4.61
C TYR A 95 -2.03 -3.73 -5.77
N LEU A 96 -1.06 -4.55 -6.08
CA LEU A 96 -0.22 -4.36 -7.26
C LEU A 96 -0.97 -4.82 -8.51
N TRP A 97 -0.83 -4.06 -9.60
CA TRP A 97 -1.28 -4.55 -10.88
C TRP A 97 -0.58 -5.87 -11.24
N PRO A 98 -1.27 -6.84 -11.90
CA PRO A 98 -0.73 -8.18 -12.12
C PRO A 98 0.66 -8.22 -12.78
N GLU A 99 0.92 -7.36 -13.77
CA GLU A 99 2.21 -7.30 -14.46
C GLU A 99 3.33 -6.87 -13.51
N LEU A 100 3.11 -5.85 -12.67
CA LEU A 100 4.09 -5.44 -11.66
C LEU A 100 4.36 -6.57 -10.67
N LEU A 101 3.30 -7.22 -10.20
CA LEU A 101 3.42 -8.33 -9.24
C LEU A 101 4.21 -9.50 -9.82
N HIS A 102 3.91 -9.91 -11.05
CA HIS A 102 4.59 -11.03 -11.72
C HIS A 102 6.05 -10.74 -12.04
N ASN A 103 6.36 -9.52 -12.47
CA ASN A 103 7.71 -9.13 -12.90
C ASN A 103 8.56 -8.55 -11.74
N MET A 104 8.09 -8.56 -10.50
CA MET A 104 8.75 -7.93 -9.36
C MET A 104 10.18 -8.43 -9.14
N GLN A 105 10.38 -9.74 -9.18
CA GLN A 105 11.71 -10.32 -8.97
C GLN A 105 12.68 -9.96 -10.12
N GLU A 106 12.21 -10.01 -11.36
CA GLU A 106 13.01 -9.62 -12.53
C GLU A 106 13.37 -8.13 -12.48
N LEU A 107 12.39 -7.27 -12.15
CA LEU A 107 12.61 -5.84 -11.98
C LEU A 107 13.76 -5.56 -11.01
N ILE A 108 13.73 -6.19 -9.84
CA ILE A 108 14.74 -5.97 -8.81
C ILE A 108 16.10 -6.56 -9.21
N MET A 109 16.13 -7.78 -9.75
CA MET A 109 17.37 -8.43 -10.16
C MET A 109 18.06 -7.72 -11.34
N SER A 110 17.29 -7.13 -12.25
CA SER A 110 17.83 -6.34 -13.37
C SER A 110 18.36 -4.97 -12.92
N ASN A 111 18.01 -4.52 -11.72
CA ASN A 111 18.39 -3.22 -11.18
C ASN A 111 19.06 -3.33 -9.79
N PRO A 112 20.17 -4.08 -9.64
CA PRO A 112 20.71 -4.48 -8.33
C PRO A 112 21.22 -3.34 -7.46
N LYS A 113 21.41 -2.14 -8.00
CA LYS A 113 21.82 -0.95 -7.29
C LYS A 113 20.64 -0.18 -6.68
N VAL A 114 19.42 -0.38 -7.20
CA VAL A 114 18.26 0.37 -6.76
C VAL A 114 17.82 -0.13 -5.38
N GLU A 115 17.69 0.77 -4.42
CA GLU A 115 17.33 0.47 -3.04
C GLU A 115 15.88 0.87 -2.72
N LEU A 116 15.30 1.77 -3.50
CA LEU A 116 13.92 2.24 -3.33
C LEU A 116 13.28 2.52 -4.69
N TYR A 117 12.15 1.90 -4.94
CA TYR A 117 11.29 2.20 -6.09
C TYR A 117 10.08 3.01 -5.62
N ARG A 118 9.85 4.14 -6.27
CA ARG A 118 8.61 4.89 -6.16
C ARG A 118 7.65 4.38 -7.21
N VAL A 119 6.53 3.88 -6.76
CA VAL A 119 5.52 3.21 -7.59
C VAL A 119 4.37 4.17 -7.83
N PRO A 120 3.92 4.40 -9.08
CA PRO A 120 2.74 5.20 -9.35
C PRO A 120 1.51 4.54 -8.74
N ARG A 121 0.56 5.34 -8.26
CA ARG A 121 -0.68 4.85 -7.67
C ARG A 121 -1.88 5.36 -8.44
N VAL A 122 -2.75 4.45 -8.82
CA VAL A 122 -4.06 4.73 -9.39
C VAL A 122 -5.07 4.80 -8.25
N ASN A 123 -5.56 5.98 -7.94
CA ASN A 123 -6.57 6.20 -6.91
C ASN A 123 -7.97 6.18 -7.54
N ILE A 124 -8.66 5.07 -7.46
CA ILE A 124 -10.06 4.94 -7.85
C ILE A 124 -10.91 5.36 -6.66
N VAL A 125 -11.74 6.38 -6.81
CA VAL A 125 -12.66 6.82 -5.77
C VAL A 125 -14.10 6.73 -6.30
N ARG A 126 -14.69 5.55 -6.16
CA ARG A 126 -16.02 5.23 -6.69
C ARG A 126 -17.08 6.15 -6.09
N GLY A 127 -17.86 6.76 -6.98
CA GLY A 127 -18.89 7.71 -6.61
C GLY A 127 -18.39 9.13 -6.32
N ALA A 128 -17.09 9.43 -6.56
CA ALA A 128 -16.58 10.80 -6.47
C ALA A 128 -17.23 11.69 -7.54
N THR A 129 -17.60 12.91 -7.15
CA THR A 129 -18.25 13.90 -7.99
C THR A 129 -17.34 15.11 -8.25
N SER A 130 -17.71 15.95 -9.21
CA SER A 130 -17.04 17.25 -9.43
C SER A 130 -17.11 18.14 -8.19
N GLN A 131 -18.11 17.96 -7.35
CA GLN A 131 -18.28 18.69 -6.09
C GLN A 131 -17.26 18.25 -5.04
N ASP A 132 -17.01 16.93 -4.92
CA ASP A 132 -15.96 16.38 -4.06
C ASP A 132 -14.58 16.84 -4.56
N ALA A 133 -14.36 16.82 -5.87
CA ALA A 133 -13.12 17.28 -6.49
C ALA A 133 -12.84 18.76 -6.19
N ALA A 134 -13.85 19.63 -6.32
CA ALA A 134 -13.71 21.06 -5.99
C ALA A 134 -13.43 21.28 -4.49
N MET A 135 -14.07 20.49 -3.61
CA MET A 135 -13.89 20.59 -2.16
C MET A 135 -12.47 20.23 -1.71
N TRP A 136 -11.85 19.22 -2.33
CA TRP A 136 -10.54 18.69 -1.91
C TRP A 136 -9.40 19.01 -2.85
N GLY A 137 -9.64 19.84 -3.89
CA GLY A 137 -8.63 20.22 -4.86
C GLY A 137 -8.17 19.05 -5.75
N TRP A 138 -9.05 18.08 -6.02
CA TRP A 138 -8.72 16.94 -6.84
C TRP A 138 -8.89 17.23 -8.34
N HIS A 139 -8.08 16.54 -9.12
CA HIS A 139 -8.25 16.46 -10.57
C HIS A 139 -8.78 15.07 -10.91
N LEU A 140 -10.01 15.01 -11.44
CA LEU A 140 -10.63 13.76 -11.87
C LEU A 140 -10.27 13.46 -13.33
N SER A 141 -10.00 12.20 -13.60
CA SER A 141 -9.81 11.61 -14.93
C SER A 141 -10.48 10.24 -14.98
N THR A 142 -10.45 9.59 -16.12
CA THR A 142 -10.86 8.19 -16.28
C THR A 142 -9.79 7.43 -17.06
N LEU A 143 -9.77 6.11 -16.88
CA LEU A 143 -8.94 5.16 -17.63
C LEU A 143 -9.84 4.05 -18.17
N PRO A 144 -10.62 4.30 -19.25
CA PRO A 144 -11.71 3.42 -19.68
C PRO A 144 -11.28 2.02 -20.05
N GLU A 145 -10.08 1.86 -20.58
CA GLU A 145 -9.53 0.56 -20.99
C GLU A 145 -9.24 -0.36 -19.77
N TYR A 146 -9.04 0.22 -18.58
CA TYR A 146 -8.69 -0.52 -17.35
C TYR A 146 -9.84 -0.56 -16.35
N PHE A 147 -10.51 0.58 -16.14
CA PHE A 147 -11.48 0.76 -15.04
C PHE A 147 -12.83 1.32 -15.51
N GLY A 148 -13.08 1.34 -16.81
CA GLY A 148 -14.32 1.96 -17.33
C GLY A 148 -14.37 3.46 -17.02
N ASN A 149 -15.56 3.93 -16.64
CA ASN A 149 -15.79 5.36 -16.32
C ASN A 149 -15.60 5.69 -14.84
N GLU A 150 -14.93 4.83 -14.08
CA GLU A 150 -14.68 5.11 -12.66
C GLU A 150 -13.79 6.35 -12.49
N PRO A 151 -14.09 7.22 -11.52
CA PRO A 151 -13.30 8.42 -11.27
C PRO A 151 -11.92 8.07 -10.72
N ILE A 152 -10.87 8.51 -11.41
CA ILE A 152 -9.47 8.39 -10.99
C ILE A 152 -8.99 9.75 -10.49
N VAL A 153 -8.52 9.79 -9.26
CA VAL A 153 -8.07 11.03 -8.61
C VAL A 153 -6.58 11.26 -8.85
N ASN A 154 -6.23 12.45 -9.33
CA ASN A 154 -4.88 12.98 -9.47
C ASN A 154 -3.91 12.13 -10.33
N TRP A 155 -4.40 11.22 -11.14
CA TRP A 155 -3.54 10.39 -12.00
C TRP A 155 -2.59 11.22 -12.88
N ASN A 156 -3.10 12.27 -13.51
CA ASN A 156 -2.31 13.10 -14.43
C ASN A 156 -1.18 13.86 -13.73
N HIS A 157 -1.29 14.10 -12.42
CA HIS A 157 -0.28 14.79 -11.61
C HIS A 157 0.80 13.87 -11.04
N GLY A 158 0.58 12.55 -11.10
CA GLY A 158 1.50 11.53 -10.62
C GLY A 158 1.50 11.43 -9.09
N ASP A 159 0.77 10.45 -8.58
CA ASP A 159 0.84 10.06 -7.17
C ASP A 159 1.82 8.89 -7.03
N TYR A 160 3.04 9.16 -6.60
CA TYR A 160 4.08 8.16 -6.44
C TYR A 160 4.29 7.78 -4.98
N GLN A 161 4.22 6.49 -4.70
CA GLN A 161 4.37 5.93 -3.36
C GLN A 161 5.69 5.17 -3.21
N SER A 162 6.40 5.38 -2.09
CA SER A 162 7.60 4.63 -1.73
C SER A 162 7.19 3.25 -1.21
N ARG A 163 7.05 2.26 -2.09
CA ARG A 163 6.43 0.97 -1.72
C ARG A 163 7.35 -0.24 -1.82
N ILE A 164 8.40 -0.20 -2.65
CA ILE A 164 9.32 -1.31 -2.84
C ILE A 164 10.71 -0.85 -2.39
N TYR A 165 11.24 -1.43 -1.34
CA TYR A 165 12.53 -1.00 -0.80
C TYR A 165 13.35 -2.17 -0.25
N LYS A 166 14.68 -2.02 -0.32
CA LYS A 166 15.64 -2.98 0.21
C LYS A 166 15.47 -3.13 1.72
N ASN A 167 15.41 -4.36 2.18
CA ASN A 167 15.34 -4.65 3.61
C ASN A 167 16.68 -4.36 4.28
N SER A 168 16.80 -3.18 4.85
CA SER A 168 18.02 -2.68 5.46
C SER A 168 17.69 -1.78 6.65
N LEU A 169 18.49 -1.87 7.71
CA LEU A 169 18.34 -1.01 8.90
C LEU A 169 18.51 0.49 8.61
N LYS A 170 19.15 0.84 7.49
CA LYS A 170 19.31 2.23 7.06
C LYS A 170 18.01 2.78 6.44
N ILE A 171 17.21 1.93 5.79
CA ILE A 171 16.03 2.34 5.04
C ILE A 171 14.84 2.19 5.95
N GLN A 172 14.23 3.31 6.33
CA GLN A 172 13.17 3.36 7.32
C GLN A 172 12.09 4.37 6.95
N TRP A 173 10.87 4.10 7.38
CA TRP A 173 9.78 5.05 7.35
C TRP A 173 10.01 6.15 8.38
N GLN A 174 9.70 7.38 8.00
CA GLN A 174 9.82 8.57 8.86
C GLN A 174 8.55 9.40 8.77
N LYS A 175 8.29 10.22 9.78
CA LYS A 175 7.10 11.03 10.05
C LYS A 175 5.90 10.19 10.51
N PRO A 176 5.18 10.65 11.54
CA PRO A 176 4.04 9.91 12.09
C PRO A 176 2.81 9.90 11.17
N LEU A 177 2.66 10.91 10.30
CA LEU A 177 1.63 11.04 9.26
C LEU A 177 2.28 11.55 7.98
N HIS A 178 1.75 11.17 6.82
CA HIS A 178 2.37 11.40 5.50
C HIS A 178 3.81 10.86 5.47
N GLU A 179 3.94 9.65 5.93
CA GLU A 179 5.21 8.98 6.11
C GLU A 179 5.93 8.74 4.78
N THR A 180 7.23 8.83 4.83
CA THR A 180 8.10 8.62 3.67
C THR A 180 9.23 7.68 4.01
N VAL A 181 9.69 6.90 3.04
CA VAL A 181 10.88 6.04 3.20
C VAL A 181 12.13 6.88 2.98
N MET A 182 13.06 6.80 3.93
CA MET A 182 14.34 7.52 3.93
C MET A 182 15.50 6.55 4.12
N GLY A 183 16.71 6.97 3.75
CA GLY A 183 17.95 6.22 3.94
C GLY A 183 18.41 5.41 2.73
N ALA A 184 17.62 5.37 1.64
CA ALA A 184 18.04 4.79 0.36
C ALA A 184 18.99 5.77 -0.38
N GLU A 185 20.09 5.24 -0.91
CA GLU A 185 21.03 6.01 -1.73
C GLU A 185 20.62 6.02 -3.20
N TYR A 186 20.11 4.92 -3.70
CA TYR A 186 19.68 4.75 -5.09
C TYR A 186 18.17 4.59 -5.18
N VAL A 187 17.51 5.65 -5.61
CA VAL A 187 16.05 5.75 -5.75
C VAL A 187 15.67 5.85 -7.21
N THR A 188 14.66 5.11 -7.64
CA THR A 188 14.09 5.24 -8.98
C THR A 188 12.57 5.33 -8.92
N MET A 189 11.97 5.78 -10.02
CA MET A 189 10.52 5.82 -10.22
C MET A 189 10.16 4.83 -11.31
N LEU A 190 9.10 4.04 -11.09
CA LEU A 190 8.55 3.20 -12.13
C LEU A 190 7.81 4.03 -13.19
N PRO A 191 7.63 3.53 -14.40
CA PRO A 191 6.84 4.20 -15.43
C PRO A 191 5.43 4.53 -14.93
N LYS A 192 4.90 5.70 -15.32
CA LYS A 192 3.51 6.08 -15.01
C LYS A 192 2.55 5.39 -15.97
N GLU A 193 2.42 4.10 -15.80
CA GLU A 193 1.56 3.21 -16.55
C GLU A 193 0.80 2.34 -15.55
N VAL A 194 -0.41 1.92 -15.91
CA VAL A 194 -1.26 1.11 -15.01
C VAL A 194 -0.59 -0.21 -14.67
N GLU A 195 0.10 -0.80 -15.64
CA GLU A 195 0.82 -2.08 -15.54
C GLU A 195 1.93 -2.05 -14.48
N TRP A 196 2.48 -0.87 -14.19
CA TRP A 196 3.52 -0.65 -13.19
C TRP A 196 3.02 0.03 -11.92
N SER A 197 1.70 -0.02 -11.67
CA SER A 197 1.06 0.77 -10.61
C SER A 197 0.57 -0.07 -9.44
N ILE A 198 0.39 0.62 -8.32
CA ILE A 198 -0.47 0.20 -7.22
C ILE A 198 -1.89 0.69 -7.52
N ILE A 199 -2.86 -0.16 -7.34
CA ILE A 199 -4.27 0.19 -7.42
C ILE A 199 -4.81 0.38 -6.00
N HIS A 200 -5.39 1.54 -5.76
CA HIS A 200 -6.04 1.91 -4.53
C HIS A 200 -7.51 2.20 -4.83
N ASP A 201 -8.38 1.23 -4.56
CA ASP A 201 -9.80 1.27 -4.93
C ASP A 201 -10.65 1.44 -3.66
N LYS A 202 -11.37 2.55 -3.58
CA LYS A 202 -12.27 2.84 -2.47
C LYS A 202 -13.49 3.63 -2.87
N THR A 203 -14.51 3.62 -2.01
CA THR A 203 -15.70 4.45 -2.19
C THR A 203 -15.47 5.87 -1.65
N ILE A 204 -16.27 6.82 -2.16
CA ILE A 204 -16.26 8.20 -1.65
C ILE A 204 -16.64 8.27 -0.17
N ASP A 205 -17.51 7.39 0.31
CA ASP A 205 -17.91 7.38 1.72
C ASP A 205 -16.76 6.94 2.63
N ARG A 206 -15.97 5.94 2.20
CA ARG A 206 -14.75 5.54 2.89
C ARG A 206 -13.72 6.68 2.92
N GLN A 207 -13.57 7.39 1.82
CA GLN A 207 -12.69 8.58 1.77
C GLN A 207 -13.14 9.67 2.74
N ARG A 208 -14.45 9.93 2.82
CA ARG A 208 -15.01 10.90 3.78
C ARG A 208 -14.75 10.49 5.23
N ALA A 209 -14.96 9.21 5.53
CA ALA A 209 -14.68 8.65 6.87
C ALA A 209 -13.18 8.76 7.22
N GLN A 210 -12.29 8.46 6.28
CA GLN A 210 -10.84 8.60 6.46
C GLN A 210 -10.43 10.05 6.72
N ASN A 211 -10.95 11.00 5.96
CA ASN A 211 -10.67 12.44 6.16
C ASN A 211 -11.16 12.91 7.54
N LEU A 212 -12.34 12.44 7.97
CA LEU A 212 -12.86 12.76 9.30
C LEU A 212 -11.96 12.20 10.39
N PHE A 213 -11.52 10.95 10.26
CA PHE A 213 -10.60 10.31 11.19
C PHE A 213 -9.28 11.07 11.31
N TYR A 214 -8.68 11.51 10.21
CA TYR A 214 -7.46 12.31 10.23
C TYR A 214 -7.67 13.66 10.90
N ASN A 215 -8.77 14.36 10.61
CA ASN A 215 -9.09 15.65 11.22
C ASN A 215 -9.32 15.56 12.74
N GLN A 216 -9.80 14.41 13.24
CA GLN A 216 -10.03 14.17 14.67
C GLN A 216 -8.75 13.79 15.41
N ASN A 217 -7.81 13.11 14.75
CA ASN A 217 -6.67 12.50 15.41
C ASN A 217 -5.36 13.26 15.24
N TRP A 218 -5.27 14.15 14.25
CA TRP A 218 -4.08 14.97 14.01
C TRP A 218 -4.44 16.44 13.89
N SER A 219 -3.47 17.33 14.20
CA SER A 219 -3.66 18.77 13.99
C SER A 219 -3.84 19.08 12.48
N LYS A 220 -4.54 20.17 12.16
CA LYS A 220 -4.67 20.63 10.76
C LYS A 220 -3.32 20.78 10.07
N GLN A 221 -2.31 21.28 10.79
CA GLN A 221 -0.95 21.47 10.29
C GLN A 221 -0.26 20.14 9.96
N ALA A 222 -0.44 19.12 10.79
CA ALA A 222 0.08 17.77 10.53
C ALA A 222 -0.63 17.09 9.37
N ASN A 223 -1.96 17.32 9.23
CA ASN A 223 -2.79 16.70 8.19
C ASN A 223 -2.62 17.35 6.80
N MET A 224 -2.22 18.64 6.73
CA MET A 224 -2.05 19.32 5.43
C MET A 224 -0.73 18.99 4.71
N GLY A 225 0.15 18.18 5.31
CA GLY A 225 1.48 17.91 4.79
C GLY A 225 2.27 19.21 4.66
N GLN A 226 3.41 19.35 5.28
CA GLN A 226 4.32 20.42 4.87
C GLN A 226 4.80 20.06 3.47
N GLY A 227 4.40 20.86 2.47
CA GLY A 227 4.84 20.76 1.09
C GLY A 227 6.35 20.94 0.95
#